data_978cbf4fd45059c5c4015d0f8b5305d3
#
_entry.id   978cbf4fd45059c5c4015d0f8b5305d3
#
_cell.length_a   1.000
_cell.length_b   1.000
_cell.length_c   1.000
_cell.angle_alpha   90.00
_cell.angle_beta   90.00
_cell.angle_gamma   90.00
#
_symmetry.space_group_name_H-M   'P 1'
#
loop_
_entity.id
_entity.type
_entity.pdbx_description
1 polymer ?
#
loop_
_entity_poly.entity_id
_entity_poly.type
_entity_poly.pdbx_seq_one_letter_code
_entity_poly.pdbx_strand_id
1 'polypeptide(L)'
;MSYGSWSNASSSQHSRTASCRTCGYSTTDYGNHSYSTGSWSKYSDTQHRRSKTCSGCGASTYDYANHSYSYGSWVSDSETQHKRTKTCSACGDSGYEYADHVDTDGDGKCDDCGATVSLTVTWDAGSNGGLIDGKAAYSETVQPNSKPTIPASLPIKKGNSFK
;
A
#
# COMPACT_ATOMS: atom_id res chain seq x y z
N MET A 1 25.81 -30.36 -42.23
CA MET A 1 24.87 -30.59 -41.14
C MET A 1 23.53 -29.95 -41.46
N SER A 2 22.44 -30.61 -41.14
CA SER A 2 21.11 -30.03 -41.06
C SER A 2 20.69 -29.96 -39.61
N TYR A 3 19.93 -28.94 -39.25
CA TYR A 3 19.52 -28.71 -37.88
C TYR A 3 17.98 -28.77 -37.81
N GLY A 4 17.49 -29.47 -36.78
CA GLY A 4 16.10 -29.43 -36.42
C GLY A 4 15.73 -28.14 -35.67
N SER A 5 14.47 -27.99 -35.35
CA SER A 5 14.00 -26.87 -34.50
C SER A 5 14.48 -27.03 -33.08
N TRP A 6 14.69 -25.93 -32.42
CA TRP A 6 14.98 -25.92 -30.98
C TRP A 6 13.76 -26.36 -30.19
N SER A 7 13.98 -27.17 -29.16
CA SER A 7 12.99 -27.57 -28.17
C SER A 7 13.52 -27.34 -26.75
N ASN A 8 12.63 -27.14 -25.81
CA ASN A 8 13.03 -26.95 -24.39
C ASN A 8 13.65 -28.24 -23.86
N ALA A 9 14.87 -28.17 -23.32
CA ALA A 9 15.59 -29.30 -22.75
C ALA A 9 15.68 -29.23 -21.22
N SER A 10 15.79 -28.03 -20.66
CA SER A 10 15.86 -27.78 -19.23
C SER A 10 15.44 -26.35 -18.90
N SER A 11 15.49 -25.96 -17.63
CA SER A 11 15.24 -24.58 -17.23
C SER A 11 16.27 -23.56 -17.77
N SER A 12 17.47 -24.02 -18.15
CA SER A 12 18.57 -23.17 -18.62
C SER A 12 18.91 -23.35 -20.09
N GLN A 13 18.52 -24.48 -20.70
CA GLN A 13 18.95 -24.85 -22.04
C GLN A 13 17.83 -25.35 -22.92
N HIS A 14 17.95 -25.07 -24.20
CA HIS A 14 17.21 -25.71 -25.26
C HIS A 14 18.14 -26.64 -26.07
N SER A 15 17.56 -27.60 -26.79
CA SER A 15 18.29 -28.56 -27.61
C SER A 15 17.68 -28.67 -28.99
N ARG A 16 18.48 -29.12 -29.96
CA ARG A 16 18.03 -29.51 -31.30
C ARG A 16 18.86 -30.67 -31.81
N THR A 17 18.29 -31.41 -32.75
CA THR A 17 19.02 -32.44 -33.47
C THR A 17 19.89 -31.80 -34.55
N ALA A 18 21.15 -32.24 -34.63
CA ALA A 18 22.06 -31.91 -35.72
C ALA A 18 22.41 -33.19 -36.46
N SER A 19 22.13 -33.27 -37.76
CA SER A 19 22.33 -34.49 -38.58
C SER A 19 23.24 -34.22 -39.79
N CYS A 20 24.12 -35.16 -40.05
CA CYS A 20 24.95 -35.14 -41.25
C CYS A 20 24.15 -35.71 -42.43
N ARG A 21 23.92 -34.92 -43.45
CA ARG A 21 23.17 -35.37 -44.66
C ARG A 21 23.92 -36.42 -45.50
N THR A 22 25.24 -36.51 -45.33
CA THR A 22 26.07 -37.39 -46.15
C THR A 22 26.24 -38.76 -45.51
N CYS A 23 26.51 -38.81 -44.17
CA CYS A 23 26.81 -40.05 -43.47
C CYS A 23 25.71 -40.50 -42.49
N GLY A 24 24.63 -39.75 -42.35
CA GLY A 24 23.52 -40.10 -41.47
C GLY A 24 23.82 -39.90 -39.94
N TYR A 25 25.04 -39.52 -39.57
CA TYR A 25 25.36 -39.27 -38.15
C TYR A 25 24.47 -38.18 -37.59
N SER A 26 23.98 -38.41 -36.37
CA SER A 26 23.12 -37.48 -35.66
C SER A 26 23.62 -37.26 -34.24
N THR A 27 23.55 -36.04 -33.77
CA THR A 27 23.89 -35.63 -32.41
C THR A 27 22.92 -34.58 -31.88
N THR A 28 22.96 -34.33 -30.59
CA THR A 28 22.16 -33.26 -30.00
C THR A 28 23.05 -32.06 -29.75
N ASP A 29 22.58 -30.91 -30.24
CA ASP A 29 23.19 -29.60 -30.02
C ASP A 29 22.42 -28.87 -28.93
N TYR A 30 23.14 -28.27 -27.99
CA TYR A 30 22.57 -27.55 -26.84
C TYR A 30 22.91 -26.07 -26.91
N GLY A 31 21.98 -25.23 -26.51
CA GLY A 31 22.17 -23.78 -26.37
C GLY A 31 21.48 -23.24 -25.15
N ASN A 32 21.99 -22.15 -24.62
CA ASN A 32 21.31 -21.46 -23.53
C ASN A 32 20.08 -20.73 -24.04
N HIS A 33 19.03 -20.61 -23.20
CA HIS A 33 17.87 -19.80 -23.51
C HIS A 33 18.25 -18.32 -23.68
N SER A 34 17.72 -17.73 -24.76
CA SER A 34 17.72 -16.28 -24.98
C SER A 34 16.29 -15.76 -24.84
N TYR A 35 16.03 -15.03 -23.77
CA TYR A 35 14.67 -14.60 -23.46
C TYR A 35 14.39 -13.18 -23.93
N SER A 36 13.25 -12.99 -24.59
CA SER A 36 12.58 -11.70 -24.68
C SER A 36 11.61 -11.55 -23.51
N THR A 37 11.46 -10.34 -23.00
CA THR A 37 10.60 -10.04 -21.85
C THR A 37 9.41 -9.21 -22.28
N GLY A 38 8.24 -9.52 -21.74
CA GLY A 38 7.03 -8.70 -21.85
C GLY A 38 7.02 -7.54 -20.87
N SER A 39 5.94 -6.79 -20.86
CA SER A 39 5.70 -5.73 -19.90
C SER A 39 5.36 -6.30 -18.51
N TRP A 40 5.66 -5.52 -17.49
CA TRP A 40 5.25 -5.83 -16.14
C TRP A 40 3.75 -5.71 -15.97
N SER A 41 3.15 -6.60 -15.20
CA SER A 41 1.74 -6.59 -14.81
C SER A 41 1.59 -6.94 -13.34
N LYS A 42 0.56 -6.44 -12.69
CA LYS A 42 0.25 -6.80 -11.30
C LYS A 42 0.10 -8.32 -11.19
N TYR A 43 0.72 -8.91 -10.18
CA TYR A 43 0.59 -10.32 -9.83
C TYR A 43 -0.08 -10.52 -8.47
N SER A 44 0.32 -9.74 -7.48
CA SER A 44 -0.25 -9.73 -6.13
C SER A 44 -0.22 -8.30 -5.58
N ASP A 45 -0.62 -8.10 -4.32
CA ASP A 45 -0.54 -6.79 -3.66
C ASP A 45 0.89 -6.36 -3.34
N THR A 46 1.84 -7.30 -3.36
CA THR A 46 3.25 -7.02 -3.06
C THR A 46 4.16 -7.14 -4.27
N GLN A 47 3.72 -7.84 -5.33
CA GLN A 47 4.56 -8.18 -6.47
C GLN A 47 3.89 -7.94 -7.82
N HIS A 48 4.70 -7.54 -8.79
CA HIS A 48 4.40 -7.59 -10.20
C HIS A 48 5.23 -8.69 -10.89
N ARG A 49 4.79 -9.12 -12.07
CA ARG A 49 5.48 -10.10 -12.90
C ARG A 49 5.52 -9.67 -14.36
N ARG A 50 6.47 -10.21 -15.10
CA ARG A 50 6.49 -10.15 -16.56
C ARG A 50 6.80 -11.52 -17.14
N SER A 51 6.25 -11.78 -18.32
CA SER A 51 6.58 -13.00 -19.06
C SER A 51 7.99 -12.91 -19.63
N LYS A 52 8.63 -14.09 -19.75
CA LYS A 52 9.87 -14.30 -20.49
C LYS A 52 9.65 -15.43 -21.45
N THR A 53 9.98 -15.24 -22.73
CA THR A 53 9.81 -16.25 -23.76
C THR A 53 11.12 -16.42 -24.51
N CYS A 54 11.62 -17.66 -24.58
CA CYS A 54 12.81 -17.97 -25.35
C CYS A 54 12.50 -17.85 -26.84
N SER A 55 13.24 -16.99 -27.54
CA SER A 55 13.09 -16.77 -28.96
C SER A 55 13.45 -17.99 -29.81
N GLY A 56 14.29 -18.90 -29.29
CA GLY A 56 14.71 -20.11 -30.00
C GLY A 56 13.72 -21.25 -29.91
N CYS A 57 13.19 -21.57 -28.73
CA CYS A 57 12.34 -22.73 -28.50
C CYS A 57 10.94 -22.43 -27.99
N GLY A 58 10.59 -21.17 -27.74
CA GLY A 58 9.26 -20.80 -27.25
C GLY A 58 9.02 -21.10 -25.76
N ALA A 59 10.00 -21.65 -25.04
CA ALA A 59 9.84 -21.90 -23.60
C ALA A 59 9.55 -20.61 -22.85
N SER A 60 8.54 -20.62 -21.98
CA SER A 60 8.06 -19.43 -21.28
C SER A 60 8.22 -19.60 -19.76
N THR A 61 8.55 -18.51 -19.08
CA THR A 61 8.62 -18.38 -17.62
C THR A 61 8.29 -16.96 -17.22
N TYR A 62 8.40 -16.64 -15.93
CA TYR A 62 8.12 -15.29 -15.41
C TYR A 62 9.28 -14.78 -14.55
N ASP A 63 9.52 -13.48 -14.66
CA ASP A 63 10.26 -12.73 -13.63
C ASP A 63 9.26 -12.12 -12.66
N TYR A 64 9.65 -12.05 -11.38
CA TYR A 64 8.87 -11.43 -10.31
C TYR A 64 9.72 -10.35 -9.64
N ALA A 65 9.08 -9.25 -9.28
CA ALA A 65 9.71 -8.21 -8.48
C ALA A 65 8.66 -7.56 -7.56
N ASN A 66 9.12 -6.97 -6.45
CA ASN A 66 8.24 -6.23 -5.56
C ASN A 66 7.83 -4.92 -6.21
N HIS A 67 6.62 -4.43 -5.86
CA HIS A 67 6.20 -3.11 -6.26
C HIS A 67 7.12 -2.04 -5.67
N SER A 68 7.45 -1.05 -6.50
CA SER A 68 8.10 0.19 -6.08
C SER A 68 7.14 1.33 -6.39
N TYR A 69 6.59 1.95 -5.33
CA TYR A 69 5.58 2.99 -5.45
C TYR A 69 6.17 4.38 -5.43
N SER A 70 5.68 5.21 -6.32
CA SER A 70 5.74 6.67 -6.19
C SER A 70 4.45 7.16 -5.53
N TYR A 71 4.55 8.25 -4.78
CA TYR A 71 3.45 8.78 -3.98
C TYR A 71 3.11 10.20 -4.42
N GLY A 72 1.82 10.50 -4.42
CA GLY A 72 1.30 11.85 -4.56
C GLY A 72 1.36 12.61 -3.24
N SER A 73 0.89 13.85 -3.26
CA SER A 73 0.72 14.65 -2.03
C SER A 73 -0.41 14.08 -1.17
N TRP A 74 -0.30 14.29 0.13
CA TRP A 74 -1.36 14.01 1.08
C TRP A 74 -2.55 14.95 0.86
N VAL A 75 -3.75 14.42 0.93
CA VAL A 75 -5.01 15.16 0.90
C VAL A 75 -5.92 14.66 2.01
N SER A 76 -6.70 15.54 2.61
CA SER A 76 -7.66 15.16 3.65
C SER A 76 -8.67 14.14 3.09
N ASP A 77 -8.95 13.09 3.85
CA ASP A 77 -9.94 12.07 3.51
C ASP A 77 -11.12 12.05 4.47
N SER A 78 -10.88 12.23 5.75
CA SER A 78 -11.88 12.28 6.81
C SER A 78 -11.45 13.28 7.90
N GLU A 79 -12.22 13.38 8.99
CA GLU A 79 -11.86 14.20 10.15
C GLU A 79 -10.59 13.72 10.85
N THR A 80 -10.25 12.44 10.73
CA THR A 80 -9.12 11.82 11.45
C THR A 80 -7.99 11.36 10.54
N GLN A 81 -8.23 11.23 9.24
CA GLN A 81 -7.27 10.65 8.31
C GLN A 81 -7.08 11.47 7.04
N HIS A 82 -5.87 11.41 6.53
CA HIS A 82 -5.51 11.85 5.20
C HIS A 82 -5.09 10.66 4.33
N LYS A 83 -5.12 10.84 3.02
CA LYS A 83 -4.70 9.84 2.04
C LYS A 83 -3.80 10.44 0.99
N ARG A 84 -2.99 9.60 0.36
CA ARG A 84 -2.25 9.93 -0.84
C ARG A 84 -2.34 8.81 -1.87
N THR A 85 -2.25 9.17 -3.12
CA THR A 85 -2.13 8.17 -4.19
C THR A 85 -0.77 7.48 -4.11
N LYS A 86 -0.73 6.20 -4.45
CA LYS A 86 0.50 5.45 -4.72
C LYS A 86 0.39 4.77 -6.06
N THR A 87 1.45 4.77 -6.85
CA THR A 87 1.46 4.17 -8.18
C THR A 87 2.79 3.46 -8.42
N CYS A 88 2.73 2.19 -8.81
CA CYS A 88 3.92 1.45 -9.23
C CYS A 88 4.29 1.83 -10.67
N SER A 89 5.45 2.44 -10.86
CA SER A 89 5.93 2.91 -12.16
C SER A 89 6.16 1.78 -13.17
N ALA A 90 6.44 0.57 -12.70
CA ALA A 90 6.74 -0.56 -13.57
C ALA A 90 5.48 -1.23 -14.15
N CYS A 91 4.41 -1.39 -13.37
CA CYS A 91 3.21 -2.12 -13.79
C CYS A 91 1.93 -1.28 -13.80
N GLY A 92 1.98 -0.03 -13.33
CA GLY A 92 0.81 0.85 -13.26
C GLY A 92 -0.17 0.51 -12.13
N ASP A 93 0.16 -0.46 -11.24
CA ASP A 93 -0.69 -0.74 -10.08
C ASP A 93 -0.81 0.50 -9.22
N SER A 94 -2.02 0.89 -8.87
CA SER A 94 -2.31 2.13 -8.15
C SER A 94 -3.33 1.91 -7.04
N GLY A 95 -3.27 2.77 -6.04
CA GLY A 95 -4.17 2.75 -4.90
C GLY A 95 -3.96 3.95 -4.01
N TYR A 96 -4.41 3.85 -2.78
CA TYR A 96 -4.23 4.88 -1.77
C TYR A 96 -3.44 4.33 -0.58
N GLU A 97 -2.70 5.20 0.05
CA GLU A 97 -2.15 5.03 1.37
C GLU A 97 -2.87 5.99 2.31
N TYR A 98 -3.19 5.52 3.50
CA TYR A 98 -3.92 6.27 4.53
C TYR A 98 -3.04 6.41 5.75
N ALA A 99 -3.12 7.56 6.41
CA ALA A 99 -2.50 7.80 7.70
C ALA A 99 -3.38 8.75 8.52
N ASP A 100 -3.20 8.73 9.85
CA ASP A 100 -3.88 9.65 10.73
C ASP A 100 -3.28 11.05 10.61
N HIS A 101 -4.10 12.08 10.84
CA HIS A 101 -3.62 13.44 10.91
C HIS A 101 -2.62 13.61 12.06
N VAL A 102 -1.52 14.28 11.77
CA VAL A 102 -0.49 14.63 12.75
C VAL A 102 -0.32 16.15 12.75
N ASP A 103 -0.35 16.75 13.95
CA ASP A 103 -0.10 18.15 14.21
C ASP A 103 1.03 18.21 15.26
N THR A 104 2.27 18.34 14.78
CA THR A 104 3.46 18.29 15.64
C THR A 104 3.77 19.65 16.23
N ASP A 105 3.50 20.74 15.49
CA ASP A 105 3.78 22.10 15.92
C ASP A 105 2.64 22.74 16.71
N GLY A 106 1.44 22.13 16.70
CA GLY A 106 0.29 22.53 17.48
C GLY A 106 -0.45 23.73 16.95
N ASP A 107 -0.37 23.98 15.65
CA ASP A 107 -1.05 25.09 14.98
C ASP A 107 -2.54 24.79 14.67
N GLY A 108 -2.99 23.55 14.96
CA GLY A 108 -4.34 23.07 14.71
C GLY A 108 -4.56 22.57 13.30
N LYS A 109 -3.49 22.34 12.57
CA LYS A 109 -3.52 21.77 11.21
C LYS A 109 -2.65 20.55 11.11
N CYS A 110 -3.01 19.68 10.19
CA CYS A 110 -2.18 18.53 9.85
C CYS A 110 -0.95 18.99 9.09
N ASP A 111 0.24 18.63 9.56
CA ASP A 111 1.54 18.97 8.96
C ASP A 111 1.66 18.53 7.49
N ASP A 112 1.02 17.42 7.14
CA ASP A 112 1.14 16.81 5.81
C ASP A 112 0.10 17.32 4.80
N CYS A 113 -1.15 17.51 5.21
CA CYS A 113 -2.24 17.87 4.28
C CYS A 113 -2.91 19.22 4.56
N GLY A 114 -2.54 19.90 5.65
CA GLY A 114 -3.07 21.21 6.04
C GLY A 114 -4.54 21.18 6.52
N ALA A 115 -5.16 20.01 6.66
CA ALA A 115 -6.51 19.90 7.17
C ALA A 115 -6.57 20.34 8.64
N THR A 116 -7.66 20.99 9.04
CA THR A 116 -7.87 21.34 10.44
C THR A 116 -8.03 20.06 11.27
N VAL A 117 -7.21 19.93 12.30
CA VAL A 117 -7.25 18.84 13.27
C VAL A 117 -8.02 19.35 14.49
N SER A 118 -9.10 18.67 14.86
CA SER A 118 -9.91 19.03 16.03
C SER A 118 -10.09 17.84 16.94
N LEU A 119 -10.14 18.11 18.25
CA LEU A 119 -10.35 17.11 19.29
C LEU A 119 -11.72 17.36 19.94
N THR A 120 -12.51 16.30 20.15
CA THR A 120 -13.71 16.39 20.94
C THR A 120 -13.41 15.97 22.37
N VAL A 121 -13.52 16.90 23.30
CA VAL A 121 -13.43 16.63 24.73
C VAL A 121 -14.83 16.47 25.28
N THR A 122 -15.08 15.35 25.93
CA THR A 122 -16.38 15.06 26.54
C THR A 122 -16.21 14.96 28.04
N TRP A 123 -16.97 15.78 28.79
CA TRP A 123 -17.13 15.65 30.23
C TRP A 123 -18.38 14.85 30.50
N ASP A 124 -18.24 13.73 31.16
CA ASP A 124 -19.34 12.87 31.58
C ASP A 124 -19.55 13.00 33.08
N ALA A 125 -20.79 13.31 33.48
CA ALA A 125 -21.17 13.39 34.90
C ALA A 125 -21.22 12.02 35.61
N GLY A 126 -21.02 10.93 34.84
CA GLY A 126 -21.00 9.54 35.32
C GLY A 126 -22.40 8.98 35.59
N SER A 127 -22.43 7.69 35.89
CA SER A 127 -23.67 6.90 36.06
C SER A 127 -24.44 7.21 37.36
N ASN A 128 -23.94 8.14 38.19
CA ASN A 128 -24.53 8.44 39.53
C ASN A 128 -25.56 9.59 39.53
N GLY A 129 -26.05 9.98 38.33
CA GLY A 129 -27.11 11.00 38.21
C GLY A 129 -26.64 12.44 38.44
N GLY A 130 -25.33 12.70 38.32
CA GLY A 130 -24.79 14.06 38.28
C GLY A 130 -25.17 14.75 36.96
N LEU A 131 -25.15 16.09 36.94
CA LEU A 131 -25.37 16.89 35.74
C LEU A 131 -24.26 17.95 35.67
N ILE A 132 -23.77 18.19 34.42
CA ILE A 132 -22.86 19.27 34.09
C ILE A 132 -23.65 20.28 33.28
N ASP A 133 -23.85 21.50 33.79
CA ASP A 133 -24.70 22.52 33.17
C ASP A 133 -26.11 21.99 32.78
N GLY A 134 -26.69 21.14 33.66
CA GLY A 134 -28.03 20.55 33.44
C GLY A 134 -28.07 19.36 32.48
N LYS A 135 -26.93 18.85 32.00
CA LYS A 135 -26.84 17.71 31.08
C LYS A 135 -26.03 16.57 31.70
N ALA A 136 -26.33 15.34 31.31
CA ALA A 136 -25.59 14.15 31.75
C ALA A 136 -24.16 14.12 31.16
N ALA A 137 -23.93 14.70 30.01
CA ALA A 137 -22.61 14.89 29.42
C ALA A 137 -22.57 16.24 28.66
N TYR A 138 -21.38 16.80 28.59
CA TYR A 138 -21.06 18.00 27.82
C TYR A 138 -19.88 17.70 26.90
N SER A 139 -19.98 18.08 25.64
CA SER A 139 -18.90 17.88 24.66
C SER A 139 -18.56 19.22 24.00
N GLU A 140 -17.29 19.46 23.83
CA GLU A 140 -16.72 20.62 23.14
C GLU A 140 -15.66 20.14 22.14
N THR A 141 -15.70 20.72 20.95
CA THR A 141 -14.62 20.53 19.96
C THR A 141 -13.57 21.60 20.17
N VAL A 142 -12.36 21.19 20.43
CA VAL A 142 -11.22 22.07 20.68
C VAL A 142 -10.12 21.83 19.66
N GLN A 143 -9.37 22.86 19.37
CA GLN A 143 -8.17 22.72 18.54
C GLN A 143 -7.06 22.03 19.36
N PRO A 144 -6.14 21.28 18.71
CA PRO A 144 -4.96 20.75 19.36
C PRO A 144 -4.22 21.86 20.13
N ASN A 145 -3.68 21.52 21.30
CA ASN A 145 -2.99 22.44 22.22
C ASN A 145 -3.82 23.60 22.77
N SER A 146 -5.10 23.75 22.40
CA SER A 146 -5.99 24.66 23.11
C SER A 146 -6.55 24.01 24.38
N LYS A 147 -6.78 24.82 25.39
CA LYS A 147 -7.44 24.34 26.61
C LYS A 147 -8.95 24.28 26.38
N PRO A 148 -9.59 23.14 26.66
CA PRO A 148 -11.05 23.08 26.64
C PRO A 148 -11.64 24.02 27.70
N THR A 149 -12.81 24.56 27.39
CA THR A 149 -13.56 25.37 28.36
C THR A 149 -14.10 24.46 29.44
N ILE A 150 -13.63 24.65 30.67
CA ILE A 150 -14.18 23.90 31.81
C ILE A 150 -15.64 24.33 32.00
N PRO A 151 -16.61 23.38 32.04
CA PRO A 151 -18.01 23.71 32.31
C PRO A 151 -18.16 24.58 33.54
N ALA A 152 -19.04 25.59 33.48
CA ALA A 152 -19.22 26.57 34.57
C ALA A 152 -19.75 25.94 35.87
N SER A 153 -20.47 24.80 35.73
CA SER A 153 -20.93 24.03 36.87
C SER A 153 -20.27 22.67 36.94
N LEU A 154 -19.64 22.32 38.03
CA LEU A 154 -19.20 20.96 38.29
C LEU A 154 -20.40 20.04 38.53
N PRO A 155 -20.27 18.73 38.31
CA PRO A 155 -21.35 17.80 38.58
C PRO A 155 -21.78 17.91 40.05
N ILE A 156 -23.03 18.27 40.28
CA ILE A 156 -23.57 18.37 41.61
C ILE A 156 -24.42 17.12 41.88
N LYS A 157 -23.98 16.29 42.82
CA LYS A 157 -24.84 15.27 43.40
C LYS A 157 -25.55 15.87 44.61
N LYS A 158 -26.88 15.88 44.59
CA LYS A 158 -27.68 16.40 45.71
C LYS A 158 -27.25 15.70 47.02
N GLY A 159 -26.67 16.46 47.93
CA GLY A 159 -26.25 15.96 49.25
C GLY A 159 -24.76 15.63 49.43
N ASN A 160 -23.91 15.81 48.41
CA ASN A 160 -22.48 15.62 48.51
C ASN A 160 -21.71 16.83 47.98
N SER A 161 -20.70 17.30 48.72
CA SER A 161 -19.70 18.24 48.24
C SER A 161 -18.47 17.48 47.76
N PHE A 162 -17.95 17.87 46.59
CA PHE A 162 -16.61 17.40 46.19
C PHE A 162 -15.56 18.02 47.15
N LYS A 163 -14.70 17.15 47.69
CA LYS A 163 -13.50 17.57 48.44
C LYS A 163 -12.35 17.73 47.48
#